data_8c2b2c02b4aee69a263b68cc0e77dee8
#
_entry.id   8c2b2c02b4aee69a263b68cc0e77dee8
#
_cell.length_a   1.000
_cell.length_b   1.000
_cell.length_c   1.000
_cell.angle_alpha   90.00
_cell.angle_beta   90.00
_cell.angle_gamma   90.00
#
_symmetry.space_group_name_H-M   'P 1'
#
loop_
_entity.id
_entity.type
_entity.pdbx_description
1 polymer ?
#
loop_
_entity_poly.entity_id
_entity_poly.type
_entity_poly.pdbx_seq_one_letter_code
_entity_poly.pdbx_strand_id
1 'polypeptide(L)'
;MGNGAVSIAAPIIVKPADWIVMTNGEAIVESGKTYHFYDAAGPNAYYPNTRNDTLTIRPQNSNGLVHVSFKQFVTDTYGDYLYIFDGADTNAPLIGEFTSTSVPSALVSLESTSIDGALTFVFYSDVMSRDEGWEADVTVTEKKTHDLMAVSLKGDLYPGAESETIYAFTIRNKGVDKVAATDYKVKLLDAAGSVLAEMDGVEIGTMQSIVFDMKFTSSESGDIKIHAEIEYAGDDDKTNNSSEELSVSVLEEGSQFISIGDHDEEISVLPVSFMTGESIGETIYYKDEVGLKSGTLQMISYRFSSVGTSYSNIPVKIWVGETELEDLSETSIPADEMTLVFDGTASVTPGDEEWIFQLTTPYSYKGGNLVILILKGNPGSTSYDISFKGTYGFYDSDPQRSRFYSAFDDSEVLDPNAVPIGYSGSTMWPDVKMLFTDASSGITKVVDDLSVRIYPNPVSDILYVEGVDIQKIEIFDGTGRQVYVSDNLFTVDMSSYPTGIYYLRVVTDQGKVSTKKIMKR
;
A
#
# COMPACT_ATOMS: atom_id res chain seq x y z
N MET A 1 -15.88 -6.34 78.15
CA MET A 1 -14.71 -6.28 77.27
C MET A 1 -15.23 -6.12 75.83
N GLY A 2 -15.22 -4.91 75.33
CA GLY A 2 -15.71 -4.59 73.98
C GLY A 2 -14.59 -4.76 72.95
N ASN A 3 -14.78 -5.64 71.99
CA ASN A 3 -13.94 -5.74 70.80
C ASN A 3 -14.22 -4.54 69.89
N GLY A 4 -13.37 -3.55 69.94
CA GLY A 4 -13.36 -2.49 68.93
C GLY A 4 -12.80 -3.01 67.63
N ALA A 5 -13.66 -3.12 66.62
CA ALA A 5 -13.22 -3.38 65.24
C ALA A 5 -12.49 -2.13 64.73
N VAL A 6 -11.19 -2.25 64.50
CA VAL A 6 -10.43 -1.24 63.78
C VAL A 6 -10.77 -1.36 62.32
N SER A 7 -11.56 -0.42 61.79
CA SER A 7 -11.77 -0.23 60.38
C SER A 7 -10.47 0.36 59.79
N ILE A 8 -9.70 -0.42 59.08
CA ILE A 8 -8.60 0.08 58.26
C ILE A 8 -9.25 0.70 57.02
N ALA A 9 -9.24 2.01 56.98
CA ALA A 9 -9.60 2.73 55.76
C ALA A 9 -8.63 2.31 54.66
N ALA A 10 -9.17 1.82 53.53
CA ALA A 10 -8.34 1.56 52.34
C ALA A 10 -7.60 2.85 51.95
N PRO A 11 -6.32 2.78 51.62
CA PRO A 11 -5.58 3.97 51.21
C PRO A 11 -6.28 4.59 49.98
N ILE A 12 -6.61 5.87 50.06
CA ILE A 12 -7.06 6.64 48.91
C ILE A 12 -5.80 6.82 48.05
N ILE A 13 -5.67 6.06 46.98
CA ILE A 13 -4.63 6.29 45.98
C ILE A 13 -5.03 7.54 45.21
N VAL A 14 -4.40 8.66 45.49
CA VAL A 14 -4.57 9.89 44.71
C VAL A 14 -3.82 9.71 43.40
N LYS A 15 -4.55 9.65 42.31
CA LYS A 15 -3.98 9.62 40.97
C LYS A 15 -3.10 10.88 40.78
N PRO A 16 -1.86 10.76 40.29
CA PRO A 16 -1.02 11.92 39.95
C PRO A 16 -1.75 12.84 38.96
N ALA A 17 -1.52 14.14 39.08
CA ALA A 17 -2.22 15.14 38.25
C ALA A 17 -1.83 15.11 36.77
N ASP A 18 -0.68 14.52 36.48
CA ASP A 18 -0.12 14.32 35.16
C ASP A 18 -0.48 12.96 34.51
N TRP A 19 -1.30 12.15 35.21
CA TRP A 19 -1.79 10.89 34.65
C TRP A 19 -3.12 11.08 33.92
N ILE A 20 -3.20 10.58 32.70
CA ILE A 20 -4.41 10.35 31.93
C ILE A 20 -4.66 8.84 31.95
N VAL A 21 -5.85 8.43 32.35
CA VAL A 21 -6.23 7.00 32.38
C VAL A 21 -7.44 6.83 31.49
N MET A 22 -7.45 5.81 30.66
CA MET A 22 -8.55 5.50 29.75
C MET A 22 -9.87 5.36 30.50
N THR A 23 -10.80 6.23 30.21
CA THR A 23 -12.14 6.27 30.77
C THR A 23 -13.03 7.14 29.89
N ASN A 24 -14.35 7.03 30.02
CA ASN A 24 -15.25 7.91 29.29
C ASN A 24 -15.09 9.38 29.72
N GLY A 25 -14.94 10.28 28.74
CA GLY A 25 -14.85 11.71 29.00
C GLY A 25 -13.79 12.45 28.21
N GLU A 26 -13.30 13.53 28.79
CA GLU A 26 -12.28 14.39 28.19
C GLU A 26 -11.11 14.61 29.15
N ALA A 27 -9.91 14.70 28.58
CA ALA A 27 -8.68 15.15 29.25
C ALA A 27 -8.16 16.41 28.57
N ILE A 28 -7.91 17.47 29.35
CA ILE A 28 -7.34 18.71 28.86
C ILE A 28 -5.86 18.72 29.17
N VAL A 29 -5.00 18.93 28.16
CA VAL A 29 -3.55 18.95 28.28
C VAL A 29 -3.00 20.34 27.99
N GLU A 30 -2.04 20.77 28.80
CA GLU A 30 -1.43 22.10 28.74
C GLU A 30 -0.11 22.04 27.94
N SER A 31 0.16 23.08 27.17
CA SER A 31 1.45 23.24 26.47
C SER A 31 2.62 23.30 27.47
N GLY A 32 3.75 22.70 27.10
CA GLY A 32 4.96 22.65 27.91
C GLY A 32 4.91 21.66 29.08
N LYS A 33 3.84 20.87 29.20
CA LYS A 33 3.74 19.77 30.16
C LYS A 33 3.74 18.42 29.44
N THR A 34 4.24 17.38 30.11
CA THR A 34 4.10 15.99 29.70
C THR A 34 3.11 15.31 30.62
N TYR A 35 2.14 14.60 30.03
CA TYR A 35 1.20 13.75 30.73
C TYR A 35 1.50 12.30 30.37
N HIS A 36 1.14 11.39 31.27
CA HIS A 36 1.32 9.95 31.06
C HIS A 36 -0.04 9.29 30.85
N PHE A 37 -0.25 8.73 29.68
CA PHE A 37 -1.51 8.11 29.28
C PHE A 37 -1.43 6.59 29.39
N TYR A 38 -2.32 6.03 30.18
CA TYR A 38 -2.43 4.61 30.48
C TYR A 38 -3.80 4.06 30.07
N ASP A 39 -3.88 2.74 29.95
CA ASP A 39 -5.14 2.02 29.92
C ASP A 39 -5.97 2.24 31.21
N ALA A 40 -7.15 1.56 31.30
CA ALA A 40 -8.09 1.77 32.39
C ALA A 40 -7.59 1.29 33.78
N ALA A 41 -6.54 0.48 33.82
CA ALA A 41 -5.96 -0.01 35.08
C ALA A 41 -4.74 0.81 35.54
N GLY A 42 -4.17 1.65 34.66
CA GLY A 42 -2.95 2.40 34.93
C GLY A 42 -1.69 1.52 34.88
N PRO A 43 -0.52 2.04 35.29
CA PRO A 43 0.79 1.47 34.95
C PRO A 43 1.16 0.15 35.61
N ASN A 44 0.36 -0.38 36.55
CA ASN A 44 0.77 -1.51 37.40
C ASN A 44 -0.19 -2.70 37.38
N ALA A 45 -1.13 -2.74 36.45
CA ALA A 45 -2.12 -3.81 36.36
C ALA A 45 -2.58 -3.99 34.90
N TYR A 46 -3.02 -5.17 34.55
CA TYR A 46 -3.65 -5.47 33.27
C TYR A 46 -4.99 -4.74 33.15
N TYR A 47 -5.31 -4.22 31.97
CA TYR A 47 -6.60 -3.57 31.76
C TYR A 47 -7.77 -4.53 32.03
N PRO A 48 -8.94 -4.03 32.48
CA PRO A 48 -10.10 -4.87 32.76
C PRO A 48 -10.76 -5.33 31.45
N ASN A 49 -11.32 -6.55 31.47
CA ASN A 49 -12.22 -7.04 30.43
C ASN A 49 -13.54 -6.26 30.39
N THR A 50 -14.25 -6.37 29.28
CA THR A 50 -15.60 -5.80 29.07
C THR A 50 -15.60 -4.27 29.14
N ARG A 51 -14.60 -3.66 28.53
CA ARG A 51 -14.52 -2.18 28.41
C ARG A 51 -15.09 -1.74 27.07
N ASN A 52 -15.65 -0.53 27.10
CA ASN A 52 -16.01 0.25 25.92
C ASN A 52 -15.96 1.72 26.34
N ASP A 53 -14.74 2.23 26.42
CA ASP A 53 -14.47 3.58 26.89
C ASP A 53 -14.10 4.50 25.75
N THR A 54 -14.58 5.73 25.80
CA THR A 54 -14.24 6.79 24.84
C THR A 54 -13.62 7.98 25.59
N LEU A 55 -12.37 8.29 25.28
CA LEU A 55 -11.64 9.42 25.85
C LEU A 55 -11.17 10.37 24.76
N THR A 56 -11.52 11.63 24.87
CA THR A 56 -10.97 12.69 24.01
C THR A 56 -9.88 13.44 24.76
N ILE A 57 -8.68 13.51 24.21
CA ILE A 57 -7.58 14.33 24.73
C ILE A 57 -7.54 15.61 23.90
N ARG A 58 -7.64 16.77 24.56
CA ARG A 58 -7.69 18.09 23.92
C ARG A 58 -6.57 19.01 24.42
N PRO A 59 -6.01 19.86 23.55
CA PRO A 59 -5.15 20.93 24.01
C PRO A 59 -5.96 21.98 24.77
N GLN A 60 -5.36 22.62 25.76
CA GLN A 60 -6.00 23.70 26.51
C GLN A 60 -6.25 24.94 25.66
N ASN A 61 -5.39 25.22 24.70
CA ASN A 61 -5.52 26.33 23.78
C ASN A 61 -5.84 25.84 22.35
N SER A 62 -6.51 26.68 21.56
CA SER A 62 -6.94 26.34 20.20
C SER A 62 -5.79 26.21 19.19
N ASN A 63 -4.58 26.68 19.56
CA ASN A 63 -3.41 26.60 18.70
C ASN A 63 -2.55 25.36 19.01
N GLY A 64 -2.94 24.56 20.01
CA GLY A 64 -2.25 23.33 20.33
C GLY A 64 -2.64 22.17 19.43
N LEU A 65 -1.71 21.24 19.23
CA LEU A 65 -1.91 19.93 18.65
C LEU A 65 -1.51 18.88 19.67
N VAL A 66 -2.40 17.95 19.98
CA VAL A 66 -2.08 16.82 20.87
C VAL A 66 -1.11 15.90 20.14
N HIS A 67 0.00 15.61 20.79
CA HIS A 67 0.99 14.63 20.35
C HIS A 67 1.08 13.51 21.38
N VAL A 68 1.00 12.25 20.92
CA VAL A 68 1.05 11.06 21.75
C VAL A 68 2.17 10.14 21.26
N SER A 69 3.03 9.71 22.17
CA SER A 69 4.11 8.76 21.89
C SER A 69 3.98 7.55 22.80
N PHE A 70 3.59 6.42 22.23
CA PHE A 70 3.47 5.17 22.98
C PHE A 70 4.86 4.59 23.24
N LYS A 71 5.08 4.21 24.49
CA LYS A 71 6.29 3.53 24.98
C LYS A 71 6.06 2.03 25.11
N GLN A 72 4.83 1.66 25.43
CA GLN A 72 4.36 0.29 25.53
C GLN A 72 2.97 0.21 24.93
N PHE A 73 2.68 -0.88 24.25
CA PHE A 73 1.36 -1.21 23.72
C PHE A 73 1.24 -2.72 23.63
N VAL A 74 0.47 -3.34 24.50
CA VAL A 74 0.27 -4.78 24.57
C VAL A 74 -1.20 -5.05 24.85
N THR A 75 -1.91 -5.59 23.87
CA THR A 75 -3.32 -5.97 23.97
C THR A 75 -3.51 -7.43 23.57
N ASP A 76 -4.61 -8.05 24.02
CA ASP A 76 -5.02 -9.32 23.45
C ASP A 76 -5.39 -9.12 21.97
N THR A 77 -4.73 -9.88 21.09
CA THR A 77 -4.86 -9.72 19.64
C THR A 77 -6.14 -10.33 19.07
N TYR A 78 -6.96 -11.00 19.89
CA TYR A 78 -8.15 -11.71 19.44
C TYR A 78 -9.49 -11.07 19.85
N GLY A 79 -9.51 -9.90 20.42
CA GLY A 79 -10.78 -9.31 20.83
C GLY A 79 -10.69 -7.92 21.44
N ASP A 80 -9.48 -7.39 21.62
CA ASP A 80 -9.25 -6.11 22.29
C ASP A 80 -8.61 -5.11 21.32
N TYR A 81 -9.23 -3.92 21.17
CA TYR A 81 -8.85 -2.95 20.15
C TYR A 81 -8.82 -1.54 20.72
N LEU A 82 -7.81 -0.77 20.32
CA LEU A 82 -7.74 0.67 20.49
C LEU A 82 -7.99 1.36 19.14
N TYR A 83 -9.12 2.04 19.02
CA TYR A 83 -9.42 2.90 17.88
C TYR A 83 -8.98 4.32 18.18
N ILE A 84 -8.37 4.99 17.22
CA ILE A 84 -7.91 6.38 17.37
C ILE A 84 -8.49 7.22 16.24
N PHE A 85 -9.12 8.33 16.62
CA PHE A 85 -9.75 9.28 15.69
C PHE A 85 -9.02 10.62 15.75
N ASP A 86 -8.82 11.25 14.59
CA ASP A 86 -8.15 12.56 14.48
C ASP A 86 -9.15 13.69 14.62
N GLY A 87 -9.51 14.00 15.84
CA GLY A 87 -10.45 15.07 16.18
C GLY A 87 -11.15 14.87 17.51
N ALA A 88 -12.16 15.69 17.70
CA ALA A 88 -12.83 15.89 18.97
C ALA A 88 -13.86 14.82 19.37
N ASP A 89 -14.19 13.91 18.46
CA ASP A 89 -15.15 12.83 18.69
C ASP A 89 -14.96 11.66 17.69
N THR A 90 -15.78 10.64 17.80
CA THR A 90 -15.74 9.43 16.93
C THR A 90 -16.34 9.63 15.54
N ASN A 91 -16.82 10.82 15.18
CA ASN A 91 -17.20 11.17 13.81
C ASN A 91 -16.01 11.73 13.02
N ALA A 92 -14.90 12.02 13.71
CA ALA A 92 -13.64 12.44 13.08
C ALA A 92 -13.02 11.29 12.26
N PRO A 93 -12.10 11.59 11.34
CA PRO A 93 -11.41 10.56 10.58
C PRO A 93 -10.74 9.51 11.48
N LEU A 94 -10.96 8.23 11.19
CA LEU A 94 -10.27 7.13 11.86
C LEU A 94 -8.81 7.10 11.41
N ILE A 95 -7.88 7.21 12.35
CA ILE A 95 -6.44 7.02 12.12
C ILE A 95 -6.13 5.53 11.98
N GLY A 96 -6.69 4.69 12.84
CA GLY A 96 -6.50 3.25 12.79
C GLY A 96 -7.17 2.51 13.93
N GLU A 97 -7.19 1.19 13.75
CA GLU A 97 -7.56 0.18 14.72
C GLU A 97 -6.28 -0.57 15.11
N PHE A 98 -5.97 -0.63 16.40
CA PHE A 98 -4.72 -1.17 16.89
C PHE A 98 -4.97 -2.30 17.88
N THR A 99 -4.35 -3.42 17.61
CA THR A 99 -4.17 -4.55 18.51
C THR A 99 -2.78 -5.12 18.28
N SER A 100 -1.99 -5.38 19.31
CA SER A 100 -0.59 -5.80 19.14
C SER A 100 0.04 -6.23 20.46
N THR A 101 1.14 -6.97 20.36
CA THR A 101 2.03 -7.31 21.47
C THR A 101 3.28 -6.41 21.53
N SER A 102 3.33 -5.37 20.70
CA SER A 102 4.40 -4.37 20.66
C SER A 102 3.87 -3.06 20.13
N VAL A 103 4.60 -1.96 20.30
CA VAL A 103 4.18 -0.64 19.82
C VAL A 103 4.15 -0.62 18.29
N PRO A 104 2.96 -0.47 17.66
CA PRO A 104 2.87 -0.25 16.22
C PRO A 104 3.62 1.01 15.78
N SER A 105 4.24 1.01 14.60
CA SER A 105 5.02 2.14 14.09
C SER A 105 4.23 3.45 14.05
N ALA A 106 2.94 3.38 13.71
CA ALA A 106 2.04 4.53 13.69
C ALA A 106 1.81 5.17 15.08
N LEU A 107 2.04 4.43 16.17
CA LEU A 107 1.85 4.90 17.54
C LEU A 107 3.14 5.40 18.20
N VAL A 108 4.30 5.20 17.57
CA VAL A 108 5.58 5.69 18.10
C VAL A 108 5.57 7.22 18.21
N SER A 109 4.94 7.91 17.25
CA SER A 109 4.80 9.36 17.24
C SER A 109 3.52 9.74 16.49
N LEU A 110 2.46 10.01 17.22
CA LEU A 110 1.15 10.36 16.68
C LEU A 110 0.81 11.80 17.05
N GLU A 111 0.63 12.67 16.07
CA GLU A 111 0.19 14.06 16.27
C GLU A 111 -1.18 14.28 15.59
N SER A 112 -2.09 15.00 16.29
CA SER A 112 -3.35 15.40 15.69
C SER A 112 -3.12 16.29 14.47
N THR A 113 -3.86 16.01 13.41
CA THR A 113 -3.88 16.83 12.20
C THR A 113 -5.22 17.55 12.03
N SER A 114 -6.09 17.46 13.02
CA SER A 114 -7.39 18.14 13.04
C SER A 114 -7.26 19.63 13.36
N ILE A 115 -8.26 20.40 12.98
CA ILE A 115 -8.27 21.84 13.23
C ILE A 115 -8.35 22.17 14.72
N ASP A 116 -9.02 21.34 15.51
CA ASP A 116 -9.18 21.48 16.96
C ASP A 116 -8.00 20.89 17.75
N GLY A 117 -7.10 20.20 17.07
CA GLY A 117 -5.88 19.62 17.65
C GLY A 117 -6.11 18.47 18.62
N ALA A 118 -7.32 17.92 18.67
CA ALA A 118 -7.68 16.84 19.59
C ALA A 118 -7.43 15.44 18.97
N LEU A 119 -7.31 14.44 19.84
CA LEU A 119 -7.36 13.02 19.47
C LEU A 119 -8.41 12.33 20.34
N THR A 120 -9.25 11.48 19.73
CA THR A 120 -10.22 10.66 20.44
C THR A 120 -9.84 9.20 20.38
N PHE A 121 -9.81 8.57 21.54
CA PHE A 121 -9.45 7.16 21.76
C PHE A 121 -10.69 6.38 22.16
N VAL A 122 -10.93 5.24 21.52
CA VAL A 122 -11.96 4.28 21.94
C VAL A 122 -11.30 2.97 22.22
N PHE A 123 -11.39 2.50 23.44
CA PHE A 123 -10.88 1.21 23.85
C PHE A 123 -12.01 0.21 24.06
N TYR A 124 -11.97 -0.85 23.29
CA TYR A 124 -12.86 -1.99 23.45
C TYR A 124 -12.05 -3.19 23.96
N SER A 125 -12.53 -3.87 25.03
CA SER A 125 -12.02 -5.17 25.44
C SER A 125 -13.16 -6.15 25.65
N ASP A 126 -12.93 -7.40 25.23
CA ASP A 126 -13.91 -8.46 25.31
C ASP A 126 -14.01 -9.07 26.74
N VAL A 127 -14.60 -10.26 26.86
CA VAL A 127 -14.83 -10.92 28.16
C VAL A 127 -13.73 -11.94 28.51
N MET A 128 -12.76 -12.18 27.61
CA MET A 128 -11.85 -13.32 27.73
C MET A 128 -10.48 -12.93 28.28
N SER A 129 -9.54 -12.67 27.42
CA SER A 129 -8.17 -12.38 27.80
C SER A 129 -7.97 -10.89 28.11
N ARG A 130 -6.84 -10.55 28.67
CA ARG A 130 -6.41 -9.16 28.91
C ARG A 130 -4.90 -9.14 29.07
N ASP A 131 -4.31 -8.00 28.78
CA ASP A 131 -2.87 -7.87 28.81
C ASP A 131 -2.40 -6.61 29.55
N GLU A 132 -1.11 -6.25 29.42
CA GLU A 132 -0.46 -5.16 30.16
C GLU A 132 -0.98 -3.78 29.78
N GLY A 133 -1.66 -3.63 28.61
CA GLY A 133 -2.16 -2.36 28.13
C GLY A 133 -1.06 -1.45 27.57
N TRP A 134 -1.19 -0.15 27.81
CA TRP A 134 -0.26 0.82 27.26
C TRP A 134 0.23 1.86 28.24
N GLU A 135 1.40 2.38 27.94
CA GLU A 135 1.97 3.60 28.48
C GLU A 135 2.35 4.52 27.31
N ALA A 136 1.91 5.77 27.35
CA ALA A 136 2.27 6.78 26.38
C ALA A 136 2.54 8.12 27.03
N ASP A 137 3.43 8.93 26.43
CA ASP A 137 3.56 10.33 26.77
C ASP A 137 2.63 11.17 25.91
N VAL A 138 1.95 12.14 26.52
CA VAL A 138 1.10 13.11 25.85
C VAL A 138 1.65 14.50 26.07
N THR A 139 1.88 15.21 24.99
CA THR A 139 2.36 16.60 24.96
C THR A 139 1.51 17.44 24.01
N VAL A 140 1.72 18.73 24.00
CA VAL A 140 1.10 19.67 23.08
C VAL A 140 2.18 20.39 22.27
N THR A 141 2.09 20.27 20.95
CA THR A 141 2.86 21.05 19.99
C THR A 141 2.07 22.31 19.64
N GLU A 142 2.70 23.48 19.69
CA GLU A 142 2.04 24.74 19.32
C GLU A 142 2.15 24.95 17.80
N LYS A 143 1.00 25.24 17.16
CA LYS A 143 0.97 25.69 15.76
C LYS A 143 1.76 26.99 15.60
N LYS A 144 2.59 27.08 14.61
CA LYS A 144 3.27 28.33 14.21
C LYS A 144 2.31 29.26 13.46
N THR A 145 2.68 30.49 13.24
CA THR A 145 1.84 31.44 12.48
C THR A 145 1.73 30.99 11.02
N HIS A 146 2.89 30.73 10.39
CA HIS A 146 2.98 30.27 9.02
C HIS A 146 3.85 28.99 9.00
N ASP A 147 3.31 27.89 8.55
CA ASP A 147 4.01 26.59 8.52
C ASP A 147 3.39 25.72 7.42
N LEU A 148 4.04 25.67 6.26
CA LEU A 148 3.69 24.73 5.19
C LEU A 148 4.59 23.50 5.29
N MET A 149 4.01 22.34 5.47
CA MET A 149 4.72 21.08 5.61
C MET A 149 4.57 20.21 4.37
N ALA A 150 5.68 19.65 3.89
CA ALA A 150 5.69 18.56 2.93
C ALA A 150 5.20 17.26 3.62
N VAL A 151 4.15 16.65 3.08
CA VAL A 151 3.54 15.43 3.66
C VAL A 151 4.02 14.19 2.96
N SER A 152 3.98 14.16 1.62
CA SER A 152 4.41 13.02 0.82
C SER A 152 4.64 13.38 -0.63
N LEU A 153 5.57 12.66 -1.28
CA LEU A 153 5.74 12.63 -2.72
C LEU A 153 5.48 11.20 -3.20
N LYS A 154 4.54 11.02 -4.15
CA LYS A 154 4.17 9.71 -4.69
C LYS A 154 4.07 9.79 -6.21
N GLY A 155 4.48 8.73 -6.89
CA GLY A 155 4.39 8.63 -8.35
C GLY A 155 4.92 7.29 -8.83
N ASP A 156 5.00 7.14 -10.15
CA ASP A 156 5.55 5.94 -10.77
C ASP A 156 7.06 5.85 -10.48
N LEU A 157 7.51 4.74 -9.93
CA LEU A 157 8.92 4.47 -9.66
C LEU A 157 9.69 4.00 -10.90
N TYR A 158 8.98 3.66 -11.97
CA TYR A 158 9.54 3.08 -13.19
C TYR A 158 8.97 3.74 -14.44
N PRO A 159 9.01 5.06 -14.56
CA PRO A 159 8.49 5.75 -15.75
C PRO A 159 9.34 5.40 -16.98
N GLY A 160 8.73 5.39 -18.15
CA GLY A 160 9.47 5.29 -19.41
C GLY A 160 10.20 6.60 -19.73
N ALA A 161 11.40 6.50 -20.30
CA ALA A 161 12.06 7.66 -20.88
C ALA A 161 11.16 8.33 -21.95
N GLU A 162 11.25 9.64 -22.09
CA GLU A 162 10.41 10.48 -22.96
C GLU A 162 8.89 10.43 -22.65
N SER A 163 8.49 9.80 -21.54
CA SER A 163 7.09 9.75 -21.08
C SER A 163 6.83 10.79 -20.00
N GLU A 164 5.76 11.59 -20.14
CA GLU A 164 5.32 12.49 -19.07
C GLU A 164 4.75 11.68 -17.91
N THR A 165 5.35 11.84 -16.75
CA THR A 165 4.93 11.19 -15.49
C THR A 165 4.47 12.24 -14.50
N ILE A 166 3.43 11.92 -13.73
CA ILE A 166 2.90 12.80 -12.69
C ILE A 166 3.36 12.29 -11.32
N TYR A 167 3.98 13.18 -10.55
CA TYR A 167 4.31 12.95 -9.15
C TYR A 167 3.39 13.81 -8.28
N ALA A 168 2.56 13.15 -7.47
CA ALA A 168 1.62 13.79 -6.57
C ALA A 168 2.36 14.26 -5.30
N PHE A 169 2.59 15.55 -5.20
CA PHE A 169 3.18 16.18 -4.02
C PHE A 169 2.09 16.71 -3.11
N THR A 170 1.94 16.12 -1.92
CA THR A 170 0.98 16.55 -0.90
C THR A 170 1.66 17.47 0.08
N ILE A 171 1.10 18.65 0.27
CA ILE A 171 1.50 19.59 1.31
C ILE A 171 0.35 19.85 2.27
N ARG A 172 0.67 20.34 3.47
CA ARG A 172 -0.29 20.75 4.49
C ARG A 172 0.09 22.09 5.09
N ASN A 173 -0.89 22.94 5.35
CA ASN A 173 -0.69 24.12 6.18
C ASN A 173 -0.91 23.75 7.66
N LYS A 174 0.20 23.59 8.44
CA LYS A 174 0.17 23.41 9.89
C LYS A 174 0.05 24.72 10.67
N GLY A 175 0.17 25.85 9.97
CA GLY A 175 0.11 27.17 10.58
C GLY A 175 -1.30 27.58 11.01
N VAL A 176 -1.35 28.64 11.82
CA VAL A 176 -2.61 29.24 12.28
C VAL A 176 -3.26 30.04 11.18
N ASP A 177 -2.45 30.72 10.34
CA ASP A 177 -2.92 31.59 9.28
C ASP A 177 -3.01 30.83 7.94
N LYS A 178 -3.96 31.25 7.11
CA LYS A 178 -3.98 30.81 5.71
C LYS A 178 -2.79 31.39 4.95
N VAL A 179 -2.29 30.65 3.99
CA VAL A 179 -1.20 31.08 3.10
C VAL A 179 -1.77 31.35 1.71
N ALA A 180 -1.45 32.53 1.15
CA ALA A 180 -1.95 32.91 -0.17
C ALA A 180 -1.17 32.22 -1.30
N ALA A 181 -1.82 32.03 -2.45
CA ALA A 181 -1.24 31.38 -3.63
C ALA A 181 0.07 32.03 -4.12
N THR A 182 0.22 33.34 -3.91
CA THR A 182 1.38 34.12 -4.36
C THR A 182 2.58 34.04 -3.44
N ASP A 183 2.43 33.48 -2.25
CA ASP A 183 3.45 33.57 -1.20
C ASP A 183 4.46 32.41 -1.26
N TYR A 184 4.13 31.36 -1.99
CA TYR A 184 4.97 30.17 -2.09
C TYR A 184 4.91 29.52 -3.48
N LYS A 185 5.89 28.66 -3.74
CA LYS A 185 5.94 27.73 -4.88
C LYS A 185 6.27 26.33 -4.42
N VAL A 186 5.98 25.37 -5.25
CA VAL A 186 6.42 23.98 -5.05
C VAL A 186 7.34 23.57 -6.20
N LYS A 187 8.39 22.82 -5.88
CA LYS A 187 9.41 22.38 -6.82
C LYS A 187 9.63 20.87 -6.70
N LEU A 188 9.84 20.22 -7.81
CA LEU A 188 10.38 18.87 -7.89
C LEU A 188 11.87 19.00 -8.27
N LEU A 189 12.75 18.39 -7.51
CA LEU A 189 14.20 18.52 -7.68
C LEU A 189 14.85 17.14 -7.81
N ASP A 190 15.97 17.08 -8.51
CA ASP A 190 16.87 15.93 -8.47
C ASP A 190 17.80 15.99 -7.25
N ALA A 191 18.58 14.93 -7.02
CA ALA A 191 19.54 14.86 -5.92
C ALA A 191 20.66 15.92 -5.99
N ALA A 192 20.88 16.54 -7.15
CA ALA A 192 21.84 17.63 -7.33
C ALA A 192 21.23 19.02 -7.06
N GLY A 193 19.91 19.09 -6.81
CA GLY A 193 19.16 20.31 -6.60
C GLY A 193 18.73 21.00 -7.90
N SER A 194 18.79 20.33 -9.04
CA SER A 194 18.26 20.87 -10.30
C SER A 194 16.73 20.80 -10.30
N VAL A 195 16.07 21.87 -10.73
CA VAL A 195 14.61 21.92 -10.79
C VAL A 195 14.13 21.13 -12.01
N LEU A 196 13.36 20.08 -11.74
CA LEU A 196 12.72 19.22 -12.74
C LEU A 196 11.33 19.72 -13.12
N ALA A 197 10.58 20.24 -12.13
CA ALA A 197 9.29 20.88 -12.32
C ALA A 197 9.05 21.95 -11.26
N GLU A 198 8.27 22.98 -11.59
CA GLU A 198 7.86 24.04 -10.66
C GLU A 198 6.40 24.39 -10.89
N MET A 199 5.65 24.64 -9.81
CA MET A 199 4.27 25.11 -9.85
C MET A 199 4.09 26.27 -8.87
N ASP A 200 3.23 27.21 -9.23
CA ASP A 200 2.79 28.28 -8.32
C ASP A 200 1.90 27.70 -7.22
N GLY A 201 1.92 28.34 -6.05
CA GLY A 201 1.08 27.97 -4.92
C GLY A 201 -0.41 28.09 -5.21
N VAL A 202 -1.21 27.52 -4.32
CA VAL A 202 -2.68 27.66 -4.25
C VAL A 202 -3.03 28.15 -2.85
N GLU A 203 -4.08 28.99 -2.68
CA GLU A 203 -4.47 29.40 -1.33
C GLU A 203 -4.80 28.18 -0.47
N ILE A 204 -4.17 28.08 0.70
CA ILE A 204 -4.34 26.95 1.61
C ILE A 204 -4.66 27.43 3.01
N GLY A 205 -5.84 27.03 3.51
CA GLY A 205 -6.31 27.33 4.86
C GLY A 205 -5.58 26.52 5.93
N THR A 206 -5.71 26.94 7.20
CA THR A 206 -5.12 26.22 8.33
C THR A 206 -5.58 24.76 8.37
N MET A 207 -4.66 23.84 8.63
CA MET A 207 -4.83 22.38 8.67
C MET A 207 -5.36 21.74 7.38
N GLN A 208 -5.50 22.48 6.29
CA GLN A 208 -5.83 21.94 4.98
C GLN A 208 -4.62 21.30 4.31
N SER A 209 -4.89 20.30 3.49
CA SER A 209 -3.89 19.68 2.60
C SER A 209 -4.27 19.91 1.14
N ILE A 210 -3.27 20.07 0.29
CA ILE A 210 -3.41 20.21 -1.17
C ILE A 210 -2.43 19.27 -1.84
N VAL A 211 -2.83 18.70 -2.97
CA VAL A 211 -2.00 17.86 -3.82
C VAL A 211 -1.62 18.64 -5.08
N PHE A 212 -0.35 18.67 -5.41
CA PHE A 212 0.20 19.21 -6.64
C PHE A 212 0.62 18.08 -7.57
N ASP A 213 0.07 18.07 -8.77
CA ASP A 213 0.43 17.10 -9.81
C ASP A 213 1.68 17.61 -10.57
N MET A 214 2.86 17.29 -10.03
CA MET A 214 4.15 17.69 -10.58
C MET A 214 4.47 16.85 -11.82
N LYS A 215 4.49 17.49 -12.99
CA LYS A 215 4.78 16.80 -14.27
C LYS A 215 6.27 16.80 -14.54
N PHE A 216 6.80 15.61 -14.81
CA PHE A 216 8.21 15.42 -15.14
C PHE A 216 8.36 14.45 -16.30
N THR A 217 9.30 14.74 -17.20
CA THR A 217 9.71 13.86 -18.30
C THR A 217 11.21 13.74 -18.28
N SER A 218 11.73 12.52 -18.13
CA SER A 218 13.16 12.26 -18.27
C SER A 218 13.50 11.96 -19.72
N SER A 219 14.55 12.61 -20.25
CA SER A 219 15.07 12.32 -21.59
C SER A 219 16.05 11.14 -21.61
N GLU A 220 16.49 10.66 -20.45
CA GLU A 220 17.47 9.59 -20.32
C GLU A 220 16.94 8.51 -19.41
N SER A 221 17.23 7.24 -19.73
CA SER A 221 16.99 6.11 -18.85
C SER A 221 18.06 6.02 -17.76
N GLY A 222 17.71 5.39 -16.64
CA GLY A 222 18.62 5.17 -15.51
C GLY A 222 18.02 5.57 -14.17
N ASP A 223 18.77 5.34 -13.12
CA ASP A 223 18.32 5.62 -11.75
C ASP A 223 18.52 7.11 -11.43
N ILE A 224 17.45 7.73 -10.96
CA ILE A 224 17.45 9.09 -10.45
C ILE A 224 16.82 9.13 -9.07
N LYS A 225 17.20 10.11 -8.27
CA LYS A 225 16.56 10.41 -7.00
C LYS A 225 15.91 11.76 -7.08
N ILE A 226 14.67 11.85 -6.68
CA ILE A 226 13.89 13.07 -6.70
C ILE A 226 13.27 13.33 -5.34
N HIS A 227 13.06 14.60 -5.03
CA HIS A 227 12.28 15.05 -3.88
C HIS A 227 11.50 16.31 -4.24
N ALA A 228 10.47 16.62 -3.47
CA ALA A 228 9.72 17.85 -3.66
C ALA A 228 9.96 18.81 -2.51
N GLU A 229 9.98 20.12 -2.81
CA GLU A 229 10.26 21.17 -1.86
C GLU A 229 9.23 22.30 -1.95
N ILE A 230 8.88 22.89 -0.80
CA ILE A 230 8.08 24.10 -0.68
C ILE A 230 9.02 25.29 -0.54
N GLU A 231 8.99 26.21 -1.50
CA GLU A 231 9.70 27.47 -1.41
C GLU A 231 8.79 28.55 -0.84
N TYR A 232 8.83 28.74 0.49
CA TYR A 232 8.06 29.73 1.20
C TYR A 232 8.96 30.58 2.11
N ALA A 233 9.15 31.86 1.75
CA ALA A 233 10.05 32.76 2.50
C ALA A 233 9.54 33.05 3.91
N GLY A 234 8.21 33.11 4.08
CA GLY A 234 7.52 33.42 5.33
C GLY A 234 7.34 32.23 6.26
N ASP A 235 7.86 31.06 5.92
CA ASP A 235 7.70 29.85 6.72
C ASP A 235 8.49 29.92 8.04
N ASP A 236 7.80 29.64 9.14
CA ASP A 236 8.36 29.61 10.48
C ASP A 236 9.03 28.26 10.82
N ASP A 237 8.85 27.22 9.96
CA ASP A 237 9.50 25.92 10.08
C ASP A 237 9.97 25.35 8.75
N LYS A 238 11.09 25.80 8.30
CA LYS A 238 11.68 25.32 7.02
C LYS A 238 12.28 23.92 7.09
N THR A 239 12.26 23.27 8.25
CA THR A 239 12.82 21.92 8.41
C THR A 239 11.89 20.82 7.88
N ASN A 240 10.61 21.15 7.68
CA ASN A 240 9.59 20.23 7.21
C ASN A 240 9.11 20.53 5.76
N ASN A 241 9.79 21.43 5.04
CA ASN A 241 9.39 21.89 3.71
C ASN A 241 9.80 20.93 2.57
N SER A 242 10.61 19.91 2.86
CA SER A 242 11.05 18.93 1.86
C SER A 242 10.42 17.58 2.11
N SER A 243 10.00 16.90 1.04
CA SER A 243 9.58 15.51 1.11
C SER A 243 10.77 14.57 1.35
N GLU A 244 10.50 13.33 1.71
CA GLU A 244 11.49 12.27 1.59
C GLU A 244 11.91 12.09 0.12
N GLU A 245 13.13 11.56 -0.07
CA GLU A 245 13.70 11.28 -1.37
C GLU A 245 13.04 10.01 -1.95
N LEU A 246 12.61 10.10 -3.20
CA LEU A 246 12.04 9.01 -3.97
C LEU A 246 13.08 8.50 -4.98
N SER A 247 13.41 7.22 -4.92
CA SER A 247 14.28 6.57 -5.92
C SER A 247 13.43 6.12 -7.11
N VAL A 248 13.78 6.60 -8.30
CA VAL A 248 13.06 6.36 -9.55
C VAL A 248 14.01 5.75 -10.57
N SER A 249 13.63 4.63 -11.17
CA SER A 249 14.37 3.98 -12.26
C SER A 249 13.67 4.29 -13.58
N VAL A 250 14.17 5.25 -14.33
CA VAL A 250 13.63 5.61 -15.65
C VAL A 250 13.98 4.51 -16.65
N LEU A 251 12.95 3.91 -17.25
CA LEU A 251 13.08 2.77 -18.14
C LEU A 251 13.49 3.20 -19.55
N GLU A 252 14.29 2.37 -20.22
CA GLU A 252 14.62 2.55 -21.63
C GLU A 252 13.38 2.50 -22.53
N GLU A 253 13.44 3.13 -23.68
CA GLU A 253 12.40 3.07 -24.69
C GLU A 253 12.17 1.60 -25.12
N GLY A 254 10.89 1.19 -25.22
CA GLY A 254 10.51 -0.19 -25.50
C GLY A 254 10.40 -1.08 -24.29
N SER A 255 10.64 -0.56 -23.09
CA SER A 255 10.35 -1.26 -21.83
C SER A 255 8.86 -1.30 -21.56
N GLN A 256 8.38 -2.42 -21.01
CA GLN A 256 6.98 -2.62 -20.68
C GLN A 256 6.84 -3.43 -19.40
N PHE A 257 5.98 -2.97 -18.48
CA PHE A 257 5.51 -3.77 -17.37
C PHE A 257 4.34 -4.66 -17.80
N ILE A 258 4.41 -5.92 -17.41
CA ILE A 258 3.32 -6.89 -17.49
C ILE A 258 2.93 -7.25 -16.05
N SER A 259 1.67 -7.02 -15.70
CA SER A 259 1.11 -7.46 -14.42
C SER A 259 0.08 -8.56 -14.70
N ILE A 260 0.19 -9.67 -13.99
CA ILE A 260 -0.73 -10.81 -14.09
C ILE A 260 -1.26 -11.08 -12.70
N GLY A 261 -2.59 -11.14 -12.59
CA GLY A 261 -3.33 -11.15 -11.33
C GLY A 261 -3.72 -9.73 -10.92
N ASP A 262 -4.96 -9.58 -10.48
CA ASP A 262 -5.55 -8.31 -10.06
C ASP A 262 -6.47 -8.50 -8.83
N HIS A 263 -6.43 -9.68 -8.23
CA HIS A 263 -7.21 -10.03 -7.07
C HIS A 263 -6.45 -9.68 -5.79
N ASP A 264 -7.20 -9.36 -4.75
CA ASP A 264 -6.64 -9.01 -3.45
C ASP A 264 -6.67 -10.18 -2.46
N GLU A 265 -6.73 -11.41 -2.98
CA GLU A 265 -6.71 -12.61 -2.16
C GLU A 265 -5.35 -12.82 -1.50
N GLU A 266 -5.37 -13.33 -0.28
CA GLU A 266 -4.16 -13.57 0.49
C GLU A 266 -3.64 -14.98 0.29
N ILE A 267 -2.36 -15.13 -0.08
CA ILE A 267 -1.67 -16.41 -0.26
C ILE A 267 -0.42 -16.44 0.61
N SER A 268 -0.29 -17.45 1.46
CA SER A 268 0.86 -17.59 2.38
C SER A 268 1.87 -18.67 1.97
N VAL A 269 1.60 -19.40 0.87
CA VAL A 269 2.43 -20.52 0.41
C VAL A 269 3.09 -20.30 -0.95
N LEU A 270 2.61 -19.33 -1.73
CA LEU A 270 3.14 -18.92 -3.03
C LEU A 270 3.42 -17.42 -3.05
N PRO A 271 4.45 -16.93 -3.75
CA PRO A 271 5.44 -17.69 -4.53
C PRO A 271 6.38 -18.52 -3.69
N VAL A 272 6.47 -18.25 -2.38
CA VAL A 272 7.21 -19.00 -1.35
C VAL A 272 6.51 -18.88 -0.01
N SER A 273 6.82 -19.78 0.94
CA SER A 273 6.29 -19.73 2.30
C SER A 273 7.33 -19.20 3.30
N PHE A 274 6.92 -18.29 4.17
CA PHE A 274 7.70 -17.86 5.35
C PHE A 274 7.36 -18.66 6.62
N MET A 275 6.34 -19.51 6.56
CA MET A 275 5.94 -20.38 7.68
C MET A 275 6.92 -21.53 7.91
N THR A 276 7.87 -21.74 7.00
CA THR A 276 8.87 -22.83 7.05
C THR A 276 10.26 -22.31 6.74
N GLY A 277 11.30 -23.09 7.05
CA GLY A 277 12.70 -22.76 6.76
C GLY A 277 12.93 -22.59 5.26
N GLU A 278 13.03 -23.67 4.50
CA GLU A 278 13.09 -23.61 3.04
C GLU A 278 11.71 -23.79 2.42
N SER A 279 11.48 -23.16 1.28
CA SER A 279 10.28 -23.36 0.47
C SER A 279 10.55 -23.13 -1.01
N ILE A 280 9.83 -23.85 -1.84
CA ILE A 280 9.92 -23.75 -3.29
C ILE A 280 8.52 -23.59 -3.87
N GLY A 281 8.38 -22.67 -4.83
CA GLY A 281 7.16 -22.45 -5.57
C GLY A 281 7.44 -22.39 -7.06
N GLU A 282 6.57 -23.01 -7.84
CA GLU A 282 6.60 -23.04 -9.30
C GLU A 282 5.26 -22.59 -9.83
N THR A 283 5.24 -21.66 -10.78
CA THR A 283 4.00 -21.11 -11.36
C THR A 283 4.12 -20.91 -12.85
N ILE A 284 3.11 -21.32 -13.62
CA ILE A 284 2.95 -21.02 -15.03
C ILE A 284 2.09 -19.75 -15.19
N TYR A 285 2.62 -18.79 -15.95
CA TYR A 285 1.89 -17.61 -16.44
C TYR A 285 1.65 -17.80 -17.93
N TYR A 286 0.40 -17.85 -18.35
CA TYR A 286 0.05 -18.20 -19.71
C TYR A 286 0.48 -17.12 -20.71
N LYS A 287 0.92 -17.53 -21.90
CA LYS A 287 1.36 -16.62 -22.97
C LYS A 287 0.34 -15.54 -23.31
N ASP A 288 -0.96 -15.86 -23.21
CA ASP A 288 -2.02 -14.91 -23.48
C ASP A 288 -2.15 -13.84 -22.38
N GLU A 289 -1.77 -14.17 -21.13
CA GLU A 289 -1.69 -13.22 -20.00
C GLU A 289 -0.43 -12.36 -20.11
N VAL A 290 0.70 -12.95 -20.48
CA VAL A 290 1.94 -12.20 -20.76
C VAL A 290 1.75 -11.25 -21.93
N GLY A 291 1.02 -11.66 -22.97
CA GLY A 291 0.62 -10.82 -24.10
C GLY A 291 1.75 -10.35 -25.00
N LEU A 292 2.97 -10.87 -24.83
CA LEU A 292 4.14 -10.54 -25.63
C LEU A 292 4.49 -11.67 -26.60
N LYS A 293 5.01 -11.33 -27.77
CA LYS A 293 5.62 -12.30 -28.71
C LYS A 293 7.08 -12.59 -28.37
N SER A 294 7.75 -11.61 -27.82
CA SER A 294 9.14 -11.71 -27.37
C SER A 294 9.49 -10.52 -26.50
N GLY A 295 10.58 -10.63 -25.78
CA GLY A 295 11.14 -9.55 -24.95
C GLY A 295 12.26 -10.08 -24.07
N THR A 296 12.95 -9.19 -23.40
CA THR A 296 13.98 -9.54 -22.42
C THR A 296 13.45 -9.22 -21.03
N LEU A 297 13.16 -10.25 -20.22
CA LEU A 297 12.71 -10.09 -18.85
C LEU A 297 13.89 -9.62 -17.99
N GLN A 298 13.72 -8.49 -17.28
CA GLN A 298 14.75 -7.83 -16.49
C GLN A 298 14.44 -7.84 -14.98
N MET A 299 13.16 -7.88 -14.62
CA MET A 299 12.72 -7.78 -13.22
C MET A 299 11.47 -8.62 -13.00
N ILE A 300 11.38 -9.22 -11.83
CA ILE A 300 10.19 -9.90 -11.32
C ILE A 300 9.85 -9.28 -9.95
N SER A 301 8.58 -9.00 -9.72
CA SER A 301 8.08 -8.50 -8.44
C SER A 301 6.81 -9.23 -8.04
N TYR A 302 6.65 -9.47 -6.73
CA TYR A 302 5.46 -10.03 -6.11
C TYR A 302 4.91 -9.07 -5.08
N ARG A 303 3.61 -8.83 -5.09
CA ARG A 303 2.94 -7.95 -4.13
C ARG A 303 2.73 -8.66 -2.80
N PHE A 304 3.06 -7.98 -1.70
CA PHE A 304 2.69 -8.46 -0.37
C PHE A 304 1.21 -8.16 -0.08
N SER A 305 0.57 -9.07 0.64
CA SER A 305 -0.70 -8.83 1.34
C SER A 305 -0.43 -8.34 2.76
N SER A 306 0.53 -8.95 3.43
CA SER A 306 0.95 -8.62 4.79
C SER A 306 2.44 -8.84 4.97
N VAL A 307 3.09 -7.94 5.72
CA VAL A 307 4.46 -8.09 6.21
C VAL A 307 4.49 -7.63 7.68
N GLY A 308 4.39 -8.56 8.61
CA GLY A 308 4.42 -8.29 10.06
C GLY A 308 5.80 -8.44 10.69
N THR A 309 6.75 -9.13 10.03
CA THR A 309 8.07 -9.44 10.57
C THR A 309 9.17 -9.05 9.58
N SER A 310 10.29 -8.51 10.09
CA SER A 310 11.47 -8.19 9.27
C SER A 310 12.39 -9.39 9.11
N TYR A 311 12.86 -9.62 7.88
CA TYR A 311 13.93 -10.54 7.57
C TYR A 311 14.99 -9.88 6.71
N SER A 312 16.26 -10.19 6.98
CA SER A 312 17.40 -9.71 6.21
C SER A 312 18.20 -10.87 5.65
N ASN A 313 18.76 -10.66 4.45
CA ASN A 313 19.64 -11.61 3.79
C ASN A 313 19.03 -13.01 3.58
N ILE A 314 17.76 -13.08 3.22
CA ILE A 314 17.05 -14.31 2.87
C ILE A 314 17.69 -14.86 1.58
N PRO A 315 18.25 -16.07 1.56
CA PRO A 315 18.75 -16.66 0.32
C PRO A 315 17.59 -16.90 -0.64
N VAL A 316 17.73 -16.46 -1.89
CA VAL A 316 16.69 -16.66 -2.93
C VAL A 316 17.36 -17.04 -4.23
N LYS A 317 16.81 -18.05 -4.91
CA LYS A 317 17.14 -18.39 -6.30
C LYS A 317 15.88 -18.39 -7.13
N ILE A 318 15.98 -17.85 -8.34
CA ILE A 318 14.86 -17.79 -9.27
C ILE A 318 15.32 -18.35 -10.61
N TRP A 319 14.55 -19.28 -11.16
CA TRP A 319 14.70 -19.79 -12.51
C TRP A 319 13.48 -19.40 -13.34
N VAL A 320 13.72 -19.16 -14.61
CA VAL A 320 12.69 -18.84 -15.59
C VAL A 320 12.85 -19.74 -16.81
N GLY A 321 11.74 -20.23 -17.31
CA GLY A 321 11.68 -21.04 -18.51
C GLY A 321 10.40 -20.78 -19.31
N GLU A 322 10.28 -21.44 -20.44
CA GLU A 322 9.04 -21.47 -21.23
C GLU A 322 8.59 -22.91 -21.42
N THR A 323 7.28 -23.14 -21.42
CA THR A 323 6.68 -24.47 -21.52
C THR A 323 5.42 -24.47 -22.37
N GLU A 324 5.06 -25.62 -22.93
CA GLU A 324 3.76 -25.84 -23.55
C GLU A 324 2.73 -26.41 -22.55
N LEU A 325 3.15 -26.69 -21.30
CA LEU A 325 2.23 -27.15 -20.26
C LEU A 325 1.29 -26.02 -19.85
N GLU A 326 0.09 -26.40 -19.50
CA GLU A 326 -0.93 -25.52 -18.92
C GLU A 326 -1.27 -25.94 -17.46
N ASP A 327 -0.75 -27.10 -17.03
CA ASP A 327 -1.08 -27.71 -15.75
C ASP A 327 0.16 -28.38 -15.15
N LEU A 328 0.39 -28.21 -13.86
CA LEU A 328 1.49 -28.78 -13.08
C LEU A 328 1.03 -29.89 -12.12
N SER A 329 -0.20 -30.40 -12.22
CA SER A 329 -0.74 -31.40 -11.29
C SER A 329 0.06 -32.72 -11.28
N GLU A 330 0.55 -33.12 -12.45
CA GLU A 330 1.21 -34.43 -12.66
C GLU A 330 2.74 -34.29 -12.78
N THR A 331 3.28 -33.08 -12.97
CA THR A 331 4.70 -32.85 -13.26
C THR A 331 5.19 -31.50 -12.76
N SER A 332 6.50 -31.40 -12.54
CA SER A 332 7.23 -30.14 -12.37
C SER A 332 8.24 -29.98 -13.49
N ILE A 333 8.69 -28.75 -13.72
CA ILE A 333 9.75 -28.47 -14.68
C ILE A 333 11.06 -28.33 -13.89
N PRO A 334 12.03 -29.22 -14.09
CA PRO A 334 13.31 -29.18 -13.37
C PRO A 334 14.06 -27.88 -13.59
N ALA A 335 14.73 -27.36 -12.57
CA ALA A 335 15.50 -26.12 -12.65
C ALA A 335 16.65 -26.19 -13.68
N ASP A 336 17.19 -27.38 -13.97
CA ASP A 336 18.23 -27.58 -14.99
C ASP A 336 17.71 -27.48 -16.44
N GLU A 337 16.39 -27.50 -16.64
CA GLU A 337 15.72 -27.19 -17.89
C GLU A 337 15.40 -25.69 -18.06
N MET A 338 15.66 -24.88 -17.02
CA MET A 338 15.36 -23.44 -16.98
C MET A 338 16.66 -22.61 -16.93
N THR A 339 16.50 -21.30 -17.03
CA THR A 339 17.60 -20.33 -16.85
C THR A 339 17.59 -19.80 -15.43
N LEU A 340 18.70 -19.93 -14.68
CA LEU A 340 18.89 -19.26 -13.40
C LEU A 340 19.05 -17.75 -13.65
N VAL A 341 18.05 -16.97 -13.25
CA VAL A 341 17.98 -15.52 -13.50
C VAL A 341 18.34 -14.68 -12.27
N PHE A 342 18.22 -15.26 -11.08
CA PHE A 342 18.60 -14.62 -9.83
C PHE A 342 19.19 -15.66 -8.87
N ASP A 343 20.36 -15.34 -8.27
CA ASP A 343 20.99 -16.08 -7.18
C ASP A 343 21.58 -15.06 -6.20
N GLY A 344 20.90 -14.83 -5.09
CA GLY A 344 21.30 -13.77 -4.17
C GLY A 344 20.53 -13.81 -2.86
N THR A 345 20.46 -12.65 -2.22
CA THR A 345 19.68 -12.46 -1.00
C THR A 345 18.65 -11.35 -1.19
N ALA A 346 17.54 -11.49 -0.51
CA ALA A 346 16.49 -10.47 -0.40
C ALA A 346 16.20 -10.15 1.06
N SER A 347 15.53 -9.03 1.30
CA SER A 347 15.04 -8.63 2.64
C SER A 347 13.57 -8.30 2.56
N VAL A 348 12.89 -8.37 3.69
CA VAL A 348 11.48 -7.94 3.85
C VAL A 348 11.38 -7.13 5.13
N THR A 349 10.62 -6.04 5.08
CA THR A 349 10.41 -5.14 6.22
C THR A 349 8.93 -4.79 6.32
N PRO A 350 8.34 -4.67 7.52
CA PRO A 350 6.98 -4.20 7.68
C PRO A 350 6.74 -2.88 6.95
N GLY A 351 5.71 -2.87 6.09
CA GLY A 351 5.41 -1.74 5.23
C GLY A 351 5.90 -1.90 3.77
N ASP A 352 6.68 -2.93 3.45
CA ASP A 352 7.00 -3.26 2.07
C ASP A 352 5.72 -3.68 1.33
N GLU A 353 5.49 -3.10 0.16
CA GLU A 353 4.34 -3.41 -0.69
C GLU A 353 4.67 -4.47 -1.76
N GLU A 354 5.93 -4.53 -2.19
CA GLU A 354 6.41 -5.43 -3.25
C GLU A 354 7.73 -6.10 -2.86
N TRP A 355 7.91 -7.36 -3.24
CA TRP A 355 9.17 -8.10 -3.17
C TRP A 355 9.80 -8.13 -4.55
N ILE A 356 10.81 -7.27 -4.76
CA ILE A 356 11.37 -6.96 -6.07
C ILE A 356 12.68 -7.68 -6.29
N PHE A 357 12.83 -8.34 -7.44
CA PHE A 357 14.02 -9.03 -7.90
C PHE A 357 14.51 -8.44 -9.21
N GLN A 358 15.59 -7.66 -9.17
CA GLN A 358 16.34 -7.29 -10.37
C GLN A 358 17.14 -8.52 -10.81
N LEU A 359 16.92 -8.99 -12.04
CA LEU A 359 17.52 -10.22 -12.52
C LEU A 359 19.01 -10.01 -12.79
N THR A 360 19.86 -10.87 -12.21
CA THR A 360 21.30 -10.84 -12.48
C THR A 360 21.63 -11.40 -13.87
N THR A 361 20.75 -12.24 -14.41
CA THR A 361 20.80 -12.75 -15.78
C THR A 361 19.45 -12.49 -16.43
N PRO A 362 19.34 -11.52 -17.36
CA PRO A 362 18.11 -11.29 -18.09
C PRO A 362 17.66 -12.52 -18.88
N TYR A 363 16.34 -12.74 -18.96
CA TYR A 363 15.77 -13.89 -19.67
C TYR A 363 15.18 -13.49 -21.03
N SER A 364 15.61 -14.16 -22.09
CA SER A 364 15.06 -13.92 -23.45
C SER A 364 13.79 -14.71 -23.65
N TYR A 365 12.64 -14.06 -23.47
CA TYR A 365 11.30 -14.61 -23.67
C TYR A 365 10.94 -14.70 -25.16
N LYS A 366 10.34 -15.81 -25.56
CA LYS A 366 10.05 -16.14 -26.98
C LYS A 366 8.57 -16.34 -27.28
N GLY A 367 7.70 -16.04 -26.30
CA GLY A 367 6.25 -16.03 -26.48
C GLY A 367 5.52 -17.32 -26.05
N GLY A 368 6.15 -18.21 -25.31
CA GLY A 368 5.53 -19.41 -24.72
C GLY A 368 4.84 -19.11 -23.38
N ASN A 369 4.23 -20.12 -22.77
CA ASN A 369 3.82 -20.03 -21.38
C ASN A 369 5.07 -19.86 -20.52
N LEU A 370 5.11 -18.79 -19.71
CA LEU A 370 6.26 -18.48 -18.87
C LEU A 370 6.16 -19.26 -17.56
N VAL A 371 7.20 -19.99 -17.18
CA VAL A 371 7.27 -20.63 -15.89
C VAL A 371 8.32 -19.97 -15.02
N ILE A 372 7.97 -19.69 -13.78
CA ILE A 372 8.85 -19.11 -12.76
C ILE A 372 8.92 -20.09 -11.59
N LEU A 373 10.14 -20.51 -11.25
CA LEU A 373 10.42 -21.34 -10.09
C LEU A 373 11.29 -20.54 -9.12
N ILE A 374 10.86 -20.48 -7.85
CA ILE A 374 11.54 -19.75 -6.79
C ILE A 374 11.86 -20.70 -5.65
N LEU A 375 13.11 -20.70 -5.23
CA LEU A 375 13.58 -21.35 -4.01
C LEU A 375 13.97 -20.28 -2.99
N LYS A 376 13.24 -20.22 -1.87
CA LYS A 376 13.61 -19.43 -0.70
C LYS A 376 14.36 -20.33 0.28
N GLY A 377 15.60 -19.98 0.58
CA GLY A 377 16.40 -20.62 1.61
C GLY A 377 15.91 -20.29 3.02
N ASN A 378 16.49 -20.96 4.02
CA ASN A 378 16.13 -20.76 5.41
C ASN A 378 16.52 -19.36 5.90
N PRO A 379 15.56 -18.50 6.34
CA PRO A 379 15.84 -17.17 6.87
C PRO A 379 16.31 -17.18 8.34
N GLY A 380 16.46 -18.36 8.95
CA GLY A 380 16.87 -18.54 10.35
C GLY A 380 15.73 -18.51 11.36
N SER A 381 14.53 -18.12 10.96
CA SER A 381 13.29 -18.16 11.75
C SER A 381 12.09 -18.22 10.81
N THR A 382 10.92 -18.54 11.34
CA THR A 382 9.67 -18.65 10.57
C THR A 382 8.66 -17.61 11.04
N SER A 383 7.75 -17.19 10.16
CA SER A 383 6.67 -16.27 10.46
C SER A 383 5.39 -16.65 9.74
N TYR A 384 4.26 -16.42 10.41
CA TYR A 384 2.92 -16.51 9.82
C TYR A 384 2.38 -15.16 9.34
N ASP A 385 3.14 -14.08 9.56
CA ASP A 385 2.69 -12.70 9.34
C ASP A 385 3.12 -12.15 7.97
N ILE A 386 3.67 -13.01 7.10
CA ILE A 386 4.07 -12.63 5.75
C ILE A 386 3.25 -13.44 4.76
N SER A 387 2.52 -12.71 3.92
CA SER A 387 1.69 -13.27 2.86
C SER A 387 1.76 -12.37 1.61
N PHE A 388 1.36 -12.96 0.49
CA PHE A 388 1.38 -12.30 -0.81
C PHE A 388 -0.05 -12.13 -1.34
N LYS A 389 -0.22 -11.21 -2.28
CA LYS A 389 -1.42 -11.11 -3.10
C LYS A 389 -1.42 -12.21 -4.15
N GLY A 390 -2.58 -12.73 -4.44
CA GLY A 390 -2.74 -13.75 -5.47
C GLY A 390 -4.16 -13.93 -5.93
N THR A 391 -4.30 -14.82 -6.88
CA THR A 391 -5.56 -15.14 -7.55
C THR A 391 -5.88 -16.61 -7.36
N TYR A 392 -7.16 -16.92 -7.14
CA TYR A 392 -7.68 -18.28 -7.06
C TYR A 392 -8.45 -18.65 -8.33
N GLY A 393 -8.26 -19.87 -8.83
CA GLY A 393 -9.16 -20.46 -9.81
C GLY A 393 -10.56 -20.65 -9.21
N PHE A 394 -11.59 -20.44 -10.02
CA PHE A 394 -12.98 -20.48 -9.56
C PHE A 394 -13.53 -21.87 -9.35
N TYR A 395 -12.94 -22.90 -9.96
CA TYR A 395 -13.43 -24.26 -9.94
C TYR A 395 -12.33 -25.28 -9.63
N ASP A 396 -12.66 -26.37 -8.98
CA ASP A 396 -11.77 -27.53 -8.78
C ASP A 396 -11.29 -28.16 -10.11
N SER A 397 -11.95 -27.83 -11.22
CA SER A 397 -11.60 -28.27 -12.57
C SER A 397 -10.64 -27.33 -13.31
N ASP A 398 -10.30 -26.19 -12.71
CA ASP A 398 -9.35 -25.26 -13.31
C ASP A 398 -7.94 -25.86 -13.30
N PRO A 399 -7.10 -25.56 -14.29
CA PRO A 399 -5.74 -26.06 -14.33
C PRO A 399 -4.95 -25.71 -13.07
N GLN A 400 -4.22 -26.68 -12.55
CA GLN A 400 -3.33 -26.48 -11.40
C GLN A 400 -2.02 -25.87 -11.90
N ARG A 401 -2.02 -24.57 -12.11
CA ARG A 401 -0.91 -23.84 -12.73
C ARG A 401 0.24 -23.50 -11.77
N SER A 402 0.09 -23.79 -10.49
CA SER A 402 1.12 -23.61 -9.48
C SER A 402 1.36 -24.88 -8.68
N ARG A 403 2.59 -24.98 -8.17
CA ARG A 403 2.99 -26.00 -7.19
C ARG A 403 3.82 -25.33 -6.11
N PHE A 404 3.74 -25.87 -4.92
CA PHE A 404 4.62 -25.45 -3.84
C PHE A 404 5.00 -26.64 -2.96
N TYR A 405 6.16 -26.52 -2.35
CA TYR A 405 6.62 -27.42 -1.32
C TYR A 405 7.40 -26.65 -0.26
N SER A 406 7.25 -27.05 0.99
CA SER A 406 7.92 -26.42 2.12
C SER A 406 8.61 -27.50 2.94
N ALA A 407 9.86 -27.23 3.34
CA ALA A 407 10.62 -28.12 4.20
C ALA A 407 9.92 -28.33 5.55
N PHE A 408 9.83 -29.59 5.99
CA PHE A 408 9.18 -29.95 7.25
C PHE A 408 10.02 -29.58 8.47
N ASP A 409 11.35 -29.55 8.30
CA ASP A 409 12.30 -29.15 9.34
C ASP A 409 13.50 -28.40 8.75
N ASP A 410 14.28 -27.74 9.60
CA ASP A 410 15.41 -26.91 9.21
C ASP A 410 16.60 -27.69 8.62
N SER A 411 16.57 -29.02 8.65
CA SER A 411 17.61 -29.89 8.09
C SER A 411 17.28 -30.37 6.67
N GLU A 412 16.06 -30.22 6.22
CA GLU A 412 15.63 -30.57 4.87
C GLU A 412 16.12 -29.52 3.87
N VAL A 413 16.87 -29.97 2.87
CA VAL A 413 17.33 -29.13 1.75
C VAL A 413 16.53 -29.50 0.52
N LEU A 414 15.86 -28.51 -0.06
CA LEU A 414 15.01 -28.73 -1.22
C LEU A 414 15.81 -28.76 -2.51
N ASP A 415 15.54 -29.76 -3.36
CA ASP A 415 16.15 -29.89 -4.69
C ASP A 415 15.21 -29.23 -5.74
N PRO A 416 15.61 -28.13 -6.40
CA PRO A 416 14.80 -27.49 -7.42
C PRO A 416 14.67 -28.31 -8.70
N ASN A 417 15.46 -29.39 -8.88
CA ASN A 417 15.31 -30.33 -9.99
C ASN A 417 14.34 -31.48 -9.70
N ALA A 418 13.89 -31.60 -8.46
CA ALA A 418 13.04 -32.71 -8.01
C ALA A 418 11.98 -32.20 -7.03
N VAL A 419 11.19 -31.19 -7.42
CA VAL A 419 10.11 -30.66 -6.58
C VAL A 419 9.09 -31.78 -6.33
N PRO A 420 8.82 -32.15 -5.06
CA PRO A 420 7.94 -33.27 -4.75
C PRO A 420 6.52 -33.09 -5.28
N ILE A 421 5.98 -34.12 -5.90
CA ILE A 421 4.62 -34.13 -6.49
C ILE A 421 3.51 -34.21 -5.42
N GLY A 422 3.85 -34.57 -4.18
CA GLY A 422 2.92 -35.11 -3.19
C GLY A 422 1.98 -34.12 -2.51
N TYR A 423 2.11 -32.82 -2.63
CA TYR A 423 1.35 -31.93 -1.76
C TYR A 423 0.64 -30.76 -2.43
N SER A 424 0.82 -30.50 -3.72
CA SER A 424 -0.02 -29.36 -4.13
C SER A 424 0.22 -28.85 -5.55
N GLY A 425 -0.42 -29.45 -6.49
CA GLY A 425 -0.98 -28.67 -7.58
C GLY A 425 -1.98 -27.69 -6.99
N SER A 426 -1.95 -26.45 -7.39
CA SER A 426 -2.85 -25.41 -6.90
C SER A 426 -3.46 -24.64 -8.06
N THR A 427 -4.75 -24.40 -7.96
CA THR A 427 -5.45 -23.42 -8.81
C THR A 427 -5.17 -21.98 -8.42
N MET A 428 -4.45 -21.76 -7.30
CA MET A 428 -3.95 -20.45 -6.88
C MET A 428 -2.66 -20.10 -7.63
N TRP A 429 -2.44 -18.81 -7.88
CA TRP A 429 -1.16 -18.29 -8.35
C TRP A 429 -0.87 -16.93 -7.74
N PRO A 430 0.41 -16.59 -7.46
CA PRO A 430 0.77 -15.28 -6.95
C PRO A 430 0.63 -14.23 -8.05
N ASP A 431 0.13 -13.05 -7.68
CA ASP A 431 0.15 -11.89 -8.54
C ASP A 431 1.59 -11.48 -8.80
N VAL A 432 1.94 -11.33 -10.08
CA VAL A 432 3.30 -11.01 -10.51
C VAL A 432 3.31 -9.74 -11.36
N LYS A 433 4.37 -8.96 -11.19
CA LYS A 433 4.70 -7.83 -12.07
C LYS A 433 6.09 -8.08 -12.66
N MET A 434 6.20 -7.97 -13.95
CA MET A 434 7.40 -8.31 -14.71
C MET A 434 7.79 -7.14 -15.60
N LEU A 435 9.07 -6.78 -15.63
CA LEU A 435 9.61 -5.78 -16.54
C LEU A 435 10.26 -6.47 -17.73
N PHE A 436 9.78 -6.14 -18.92
CA PHE A 436 10.40 -6.55 -20.17
C PHE A 436 10.99 -5.36 -20.90
N THR A 437 12.19 -5.51 -21.44
CA THR A 437 12.81 -4.60 -22.42
C THR A 437 12.74 -5.24 -23.81
N ASP A 438 12.89 -4.43 -24.88
CA ASP A 438 12.80 -4.89 -26.27
C ASP A 438 11.51 -5.68 -26.54
N ALA A 439 10.43 -5.32 -25.83
CA ALA A 439 9.18 -6.05 -25.86
C ALA A 439 8.50 -5.93 -27.22
N SER A 440 8.22 -7.07 -27.85
CA SER A 440 7.41 -7.14 -29.07
C SER A 440 6.02 -7.66 -28.71
N SER A 441 5.04 -6.77 -28.63
CA SER A 441 3.67 -7.15 -28.33
C SER A 441 3.02 -7.89 -29.52
N GLY A 442 2.25 -8.94 -29.21
CA GLY A 442 1.37 -9.61 -30.17
C GLY A 442 0.17 -8.77 -30.54
N ILE A 443 -0.18 -7.84 -29.68
CA ILE A 443 -1.21 -6.83 -29.87
C ILE A 443 -0.46 -5.55 -30.26
N THR A 444 -0.84 -4.97 -31.39
CA THR A 444 -0.38 -3.61 -31.72
C THR A 444 -0.67 -2.77 -30.48
N LYS A 445 0.38 -2.17 -29.88
CA LYS A 445 0.23 -1.24 -28.75
C LYS A 445 -0.92 -0.32 -29.15
N VAL A 446 -2.04 -0.42 -28.45
CA VAL A 446 -3.09 0.58 -28.58
C VAL A 446 -2.47 1.81 -27.94
N VAL A 447 -1.76 2.56 -28.74
CA VAL A 447 -1.34 3.89 -28.37
C VAL A 447 -2.65 4.61 -28.09
N ASP A 448 -2.86 5.03 -26.86
CA ASP A 448 -4.02 5.82 -26.44
C ASP A 448 -3.89 7.25 -27.02
N ASP A 449 -3.55 7.30 -28.31
CA ASP A 449 -3.41 8.50 -29.14
C ASP A 449 -4.78 8.96 -29.69
N LEU A 450 -5.83 8.23 -29.29
CA LEU A 450 -7.19 8.69 -29.48
C LEU A 450 -7.53 9.56 -28.28
N SER A 451 -7.63 10.88 -28.49
CA SER A 451 -8.12 11.85 -27.52
C SER A 451 -9.61 11.62 -27.20
N VAL A 452 -9.94 10.40 -26.74
CA VAL A 452 -11.29 10.05 -26.31
C VAL A 452 -11.51 10.53 -24.89
N ARG A 453 -12.50 11.41 -24.70
CA ARG A 453 -12.97 11.89 -23.40
C ARG A 453 -14.31 11.28 -23.07
N ILE A 454 -14.50 10.91 -21.82
CA ILE A 454 -15.78 10.43 -21.30
C ILE A 454 -16.18 11.28 -20.08
N TYR A 455 -17.42 11.73 -20.06
CA TYR A 455 -17.94 12.50 -18.93
C TYR A 455 -19.47 12.46 -18.84
N PRO A 456 -20.00 12.63 -17.60
CA PRO A 456 -19.29 12.60 -16.35
C PRO A 456 -18.80 11.17 -16.02
N ASN A 457 -17.69 11.05 -15.31
CA ASN A 457 -17.23 9.77 -14.77
C ASN A 457 -16.73 10.02 -13.33
N PRO A 458 -17.46 9.58 -12.30
CA PRO A 458 -18.62 8.65 -12.31
C PRO A 458 -19.89 9.21 -12.97
N VAL A 459 -20.64 8.32 -13.64
CA VAL A 459 -21.89 8.62 -14.34
C VAL A 459 -23.12 8.13 -13.56
N SER A 460 -24.17 8.98 -13.51
CA SER A 460 -25.49 8.58 -12.98
C SER A 460 -26.47 8.23 -14.08
N ASP A 461 -26.61 9.09 -15.06
CA ASP A 461 -27.65 8.96 -16.09
C ASP A 461 -27.07 8.88 -17.50
N ILE A 462 -26.51 9.95 -18.04
CA ILE A 462 -26.02 10.01 -19.42
C ILE A 462 -24.50 10.13 -19.42
N LEU A 463 -23.84 9.21 -20.11
CA LEU A 463 -22.41 9.25 -20.42
C LEU A 463 -22.21 9.88 -21.80
N TYR A 464 -21.37 10.90 -21.86
CA TYR A 464 -20.91 11.51 -23.10
C TYR A 464 -19.56 10.93 -23.48
N VAL A 465 -19.40 10.64 -24.79
CA VAL A 465 -18.14 10.15 -25.36
C VAL A 465 -17.72 11.13 -26.46
N GLU A 466 -16.59 11.78 -26.30
CA GLU A 466 -16.01 12.72 -27.27
C GLU A 466 -14.69 12.19 -27.80
N GLY A 467 -14.47 12.30 -29.09
CA GLY A 467 -13.24 11.92 -29.78
C GLY A 467 -13.33 12.18 -31.28
N VAL A 468 -12.18 12.09 -31.94
CA VAL A 468 -12.09 12.28 -33.40
C VAL A 468 -12.27 10.93 -34.08
N ASP A 469 -13.04 10.91 -35.20
CA ASP A 469 -13.21 9.77 -36.08
C ASP A 469 -13.75 8.48 -35.42
N ILE A 470 -14.60 8.63 -34.39
CA ILE A 470 -15.24 7.49 -33.72
C ILE A 470 -16.24 6.84 -34.69
N GLN A 471 -16.03 5.56 -34.97
CA GLN A 471 -16.91 4.74 -35.78
C GLN A 471 -17.86 3.91 -34.90
N LYS A 472 -17.38 3.38 -33.79
CA LYS A 472 -18.13 2.44 -32.95
C LYS A 472 -17.78 2.60 -31.49
N ILE A 473 -18.80 2.47 -30.62
CA ILE A 473 -18.60 2.34 -29.18
C ILE A 473 -19.25 1.06 -28.66
N GLU A 474 -18.59 0.40 -27.74
CA GLU A 474 -19.05 -0.82 -27.07
C GLU A 474 -18.85 -0.65 -25.58
N ILE A 475 -19.83 -1.10 -24.75
CA ILE A 475 -19.67 -1.11 -23.29
C ILE A 475 -19.77 -2.54 -22.80
N PHE A 476 -18.85 -2.90 -21.94
CA PHE A 476 -18.77 -4.20 -21.28
C PHE A 476 -18.99 -4.00 -19.78
N ASP A 477 -19.68 -4.92 -19.13
CA ASP A 477 -19.77 -4.97 -17.67
C ASP A 477 -18.47 -5.56 -17.04
N GLY A 478 -18.38 -5.56 -15.70
CA GLY A 478 -17.21 -6.05 -14.98
C GLY A 478 -16.88 -7.54 -15.22
N THR A 479 -17.79 -8.30 -15.86
CA THR A 479 -17.58 -9.71 -16.24
C THR A 479 -17.11 -9.86 -17.69
N GLY A 480 -16.90 -8.74 -18.41
CA GLY A 480 -16.54 -8.76 -19.84
C GLY A 480 -17.71 -8.99 -20.79
N ARG A 481 -18.97 -9.04 -20.30
CA ARG A 481 -20.15 -9.18 -21.13
C ARG A 481 -20.48 -7.84 -21.79
N GLN A 482 -20.63 -7.83 -23.11
CA GLN A 482 -21.08 -6.65 -23.85
C GLN A 482 -22.54 -6.30 -23.48
N VAL A 483 -22.74 -5.09 -22.95
CA VAL A 483 -24.04 -4.58 -22.52
C VAL A 483 -24.58 -3.47 -23.39
N TYR A 484 -23.73 -2.85 -24.22
CA TYR A 484 -24.12 -1.80 -25.15
C TYR A 484 -23.21 -1.79 -26.39
N VAL A 485 -23.77 -1.43 -27.52
CA VAL A 485 -23.04 -1.17 -28.79
C VAL A 485 -23.76 -0.13 -29.61
N SER A 486 -23.00 0.79 -30.21
CA SER A 486 -23.54 1.79 -31.15
C SER A 486 -22.48 2.20 -32.17
N ASP A 487 -22.92 2.38 -33.41
CA ASP A 487 -22.08 2.79 -34.53
C ASP A 487 -22.15 4.29 -34.85
N ASN A 488 -23.00 5.08 -34.15
CA ASN A 488 -23.24 6.49 -34.48
C ASN A 488 -23.68 7.38 -33.28
N LEU A 489 -23.67 6.91 -32.04
CA LEU A 489 -24.12 7.68 -30.90
C LEU A 489 -22.96 7.96 -29.93
N PHE A 490 -22.73 9.24 -29.67
CA PHE A 490 -21.72 9.71 -28.72
C PHE A 490 -22.29 9.92 -27.30
N THR A 491 -23.50 9.48 -27.06
CA THR A 491 -24.18 9.53 -25.75
C THR A 491 -24.78 8.18 -25.42
N VAL A 492 -24.60 7.74 -24.19
CA VAL A 492 -25.13 6.46 -23.69
C VAL A 492 -25.98 6.73 -22.45
N ASP A 493 -27.24 6.29 -22.49
CA ASP A 493 -28.11 6.31 -21.32
C ASP A 493 -27.72 5.15 -20.39
N MET A 494 -27.11 5.50 -19.27
CA MET A 494 -26.66 4.58 -18.24
C MET A 494 -27.68 4.43 -17.09
N SER A 495 -28.82 5.13 -17.13
CA SER A 495 -29.78 5.21 -16.01
C SER A 495 -30.33 3.84 -15.59
N SER A 496 -30.48 2.90 -16.54
CA SER A 496 -30.98 1.55 -16.29
C SER A 496 -29.90 0.54 -15.89
N TYR A 497 -28.63 0.93 -15.90
CA TYR A 497 -27.52 0.02 -15.60
C TYR A 497 -27.27 -0.02 -14.09
N PRO A 498 -27.00 -1.20 -13.51
CA PRO A 498 -26.60 -1.33 -12.10
C PRO A 498 -25.38 -0.48 -11.75
N THR A 499 -25.29 -0.04 -10.50
CA THR A 499 -24.07 0.56 -9.96
C THR A 499 -22.90 -0.40 -10.09
N GLY A 500 -21.75 0.07 -10.58
CA GLY A 500 -20.60 -0.79 -10.80
C GLY A 500 -19.58 -0.22 -11.79
N ILE A 501 -18.61 -1.05 -12.12
CA ILE A 501 -17.56 -0.75 -13.09
C ILE A 501 -17.95 -1.30 -14.47
N TYR A 502 -17.77 -0.46 -15.48
CA TYR A 502 -17.95 -0.80 -16.89
C TYR A 502 -16.73 -0.36 -17.68
N TYR A 503 -16.53 -0.97 -18.85
CA TYR A 503 -15.45 -0.64 -19.76
C TYR A 503 -16.03 -0.20 -21.10
N LEU A 504 -15.71 1.03 -21.51
CA LEU A 504 -16.03 1.57 -22.83
C LEU A 504 -14.91 1.24 -23.79
N ARG A 505 -15.20 0.55 -24.86
CA ARG A 505 -14.31 0.35 -26.01
C ARG A 505 -14.77 1.26 -27.14
N VAL A 506 -13.86 2.08 -27.64
CA VAL A 506 -14.09 2.98 -28.79
C VAL A 506 -13.25 2.51 -29.94
N VAL A 507 -13.88 2.39 -31.12
CA VAL A 507 -13.22 2.01 -32.38
C VAL A 507 -13.37 3.17 -33.35
N THR A 508 -12.26 3.59 -33.99
CA THR A 508 -12.28 4.62 -35.04
C THR A 508 -12.51 4.02 -36.44
N ASP A 509 -12.77 4.89 -37.41
CA ASP A 509 -12.89 4.55 -38.84
C ASP A 509 -11.60 3.93 -39.42
N GLN A 510 -10.45 4.21 -38.81
CA GLN A 510 -9.14 3.63 -39.14
C GLN A 510 -8.86 2.32 -38.39
N GLY A 511 -9.84 1.79 -37.64
CA GLY A 511 -9.70 0.56 -36.86
C GLY A 511 -8.85 0.68 -35.58
N LYS A 512 -8.48 1.91 -35.16
CA LYS A 512 -7.83 2.12 -33.87
C LYS A 512 -8.82 1.90 -32.73
N VAL A 513 -8.36 1.37 -31.61
CA VAL A 513 -9.19 1.04 -30.43
C VAL A 513 -8.66 1.76 -29.21
N SER A 514 -9.54 2.39 -28.43
CA SER A 514 -9.27 2.92 -27.09
C SER A 514 -10.24 2.31 -26.09
N THR A 515 -9.78 2.02 -24.87
CA THR A 515 -10.62 1.51 -23.78
C THR A 515 -10.56 2.45 -22.58
N LYS A 516 -11.73 2.81 -22.05
CA LYS A 516 -11.86 3.70 -20.88
C LYS A 516 -12.72 3.03 -19.81
N LYS A 517 -12.33 3.17 -18.55
CA LYS A 517 -13.10 2.70 -17.40
C LYS A 517 -14.23 3.69 -17.09
N ILE A 518 -15.44 3.18 -16.89
CA ILE A 518 -16.61 3.94 -16.47
C ILE A 518 -17.00 3.50 -15.07
N MET A 519 -17.24 4.45 -14.18
CA MET A 519 -17.85 4.19 -12.87
C MET A 519 -19.32 4.63 -12.90
N LYS A 520 -20.26 3.69 -12.73
CA LYS A 520 -21.69 3.94 -12.62
C LYS A 520 -22.07 4.05 -11.14
N ARG A 521 -22.73 5.16 -10.78
CA ARG A 521 -23.31 5.42 -9.45
C ARG A 521 -24.77 5.02 -9.36
#